data_d5c448f212aad8cf1181fa096c62095a
#
_entry.id   d5c448f212aad8cf1181fa096c62095a
#
_cell.length_a   1.000
_cell.length_b   1.000
_cell.length_c   1.000
_cell.angle_alpha   90.00
_cell.angle_beta   90.00
_cell.angle_gamma   90.00
#
_symmetry.space_group_name_H-M   'P 1'
#
loop_
_entity.id
_entity.type
_entity.pdbx_description
1 polymer ?
#
loop_
_entity_poly.entity_id
_entity_poly.type
_entity_poly.pdbx_seq_one_letter_code
_entity_poly.pdbx_strand_id
1 'polypeptide(L)'
;LPCKMLSDMGYVTLGFDMRGCGESDGVRANLICLEQVEDTRAAMTYMQSRPEVDGDKLGLLGSSFGAAVAVYTGGVDKRAKAIISSGGWGDGERKFRGQHPGEANWKKFTDMLAAGKKHRAETGESLMVDRYDIVPIPEHLRTNLAAHSIHAFTAETAQSMYDFRADDVVGNIAPNALLLLHSSVDSVTPTEQSLAMFDRAKQPTDLHLFAETDHFMFAESNTRVRSVVSDWLGQYFPVTK
;
A
#
# COMPACT_ATOMS: atom_id res chain seq x y z
N LEU A 1 -0.99 11.84 -8.02
CA LEU A 1 -0.28 12.91 -7.27
C LEU A 1 1.17 12.52 -6.90
N PRO A 2 1.50 11.37 -6.31
CA PRO A 2 2.88 11.03 -5.99
C PRO A 2 3.83 11.04 -7.19
N CYS A 3 3.42 10.50 -8.34
CA CYS A 3 4.25 10.52 -9.56
C CYS A 3 4.61 11.94 -9.98
N LYS A 4 3.62 12.87 -9.99
CA LYS A 4 3.89 14.27 -10.32
C LYS A 4 4.87 14.89 -9.32
N MET A 5 4.67 14.67 -8.04
CA MET A 5 5.55 15.19 -6.99
C MET A 5 6.99 14.71 -7.20
N LEU A 6 7.21 13.43 -7.45
CA LEU A 6 8.53 12.86 -7.69
C LEU A 6 9.15 13.32 -9.02
N SER A 7 8.33 13.45 -10.06
CA SER A 7 8.78 14.01 -11.36
C SER A 7 9.24 15.45 -11.23
N ASP A 8 8.52 16.28 -10.45
CA ASP A 8 8.92 17.67 -10.14
C ASP A 8 10.26 17.74 -9.35
N MET A 9 10.61 16.64 -8.65
CA MET A 9 11.91 16.50 -7.95
C MET A 9 13.02 15.94 -8.85
N GLY A 10 12.73 15.61 -10.12
CA GLY A 10 13.71 15.13 -11.11
C GLY A 10 13.79 13.61 -11.26
N TYR A 11 12.88 12.85 -10.68
CA TYR A 11 12.84 11.39 -10.85
C TYR A 11 12.03 10.98 -12.08
N VAL A 12 12.48 9.93 -12.77
CA VAL A 12 11.65 9.21 -13.74
C VAL A 12 10.63 8.38 -12.98
N THR A 13 9.36 8.52 -13.29
CA THR A 13 8.28 7.86 -12.52
C THR A 13 7.40 6.99 -13.41
N LEU A 14 7.00 5.83 -12.89
CA LEU A 14 5.99 4.96 -13.45
C LEU A 14 4.85 4.80 -12.45
N GLY A 15 3.66 5.25 -12.80
CA GLY A 15 2.42 4.92 -12.10
C GLY A 15 1.63 3.93 -12.94
N PHE A 16 1.07 2.90 -12.32
CA PHE A 16 0.25 1.91 -12.99
C PHE A 16 -0.95 1.52 -12.14
N ASP A 17 -2.02 1.11 -12.80
CA ASP A 17 -3.17 0.51 -12.14
C ASP A 17 -2.86 -0.94 -11.77
N MET A 18 -3.22 -1.36 -10.58
CA MET A 18 -3.11 -2.76 -10.16
C MET A 18 -3.99 -3.64 -11.06
N ARG A 19 -3.56 -4.88 -11.35
CA ARG A 19 -4.38 -5.81 -12.13
C ARG A 19 -5.80 -5.89 -11.58
N GLY A 20 -6.79 -5.94 -12.47
CA GLY A 20 -8.20 -5.91 -12.11
C GLY A 20 -8.75 -4.54 -11.72
N CYS A 21 -7.95 -3.47 -11.78
CA CYS A 21 -8.35 -2.08 -11.56
C CYS A 21 -8.05 -1.18 -12.76
N GLY A 22 -8.66 0.00 -12.77
CA GLY A 22 -8.41 1.03 -13.77
C GLY A 22 -8.49 0.50 -15.20
N GLU A 23 -7.45 0.74 -15.99
CA GLU A 23 -7.30 0.28 -17.37
C GLU A 23 -6.43 -1.00 -17.48
N SER A 24 -5.89 -1.50 -16.35
CA SER A 24 -5.10 -2.74 -16.34
C SER A 24 -5.97 -3.97 -16.53
N ASP A 25 -5.41 -4.95 -17.26
CA ASP A 25 -6.02 -6.27 -17.45
C ASP A 25 -6.16 -7.05 -16.14
N GLY A 26 -6.78 -8.23 -16.23
CA GLY A 26 -7.02 -9.14 -15.12
C GLY A 26 -8.49 -9.27 -14.75
N VAL A 27 -8.79 -10.07 -13.74
CA VAL A 27 -10.16 -10.24 -13.25
C VAL A 27 -10.57 -8.98 -12.48
N ARG A 28 -11.59 -8.30 -13.01
CA ARG A 28 -12.07 -7.04 -12.44
C ARG A 28 -12.43 -7.19 -10.96
N ALA A 29 -11.91 -6.29 -10.12
CA ALA A 29 -12.15 -6.23 -8.68
C ALA A 29 -11.59 -7.42 -7.87
N ASN A 30 -10.71 -8.24 -8.47
CA ASN A 30 -10.01 -9.31 -7.76
C ASN A 30 -8.54 -8.88 -7.52
N LEU A 31 -8.27 -8.29 -6.36
CA LEU A 31 -6.95 -7.79 -5.99
C LEU A 31 -6.30 -8.74 -4.97
N ILE A 32 -5.35 -9.54 -5.43
CA ILE A 32 -4.61 -10.47 -4.58
C ILE A 32 -3.25 -9.85 -4.24
N CYS A 33 -2.97 -9.65 -2.95
CA CYS A 33 -1.79 -8.90 -2.49
C CYS A 33 -0.47 -9.43 -3.06
N LEU A 34 -0.27 -10.75 -3.08
CA LEU A 34 0.97 -11.33 -3.63
C LEU A 34 1.06 -11.20 -5.15
N GLU A 35 -0.06 -11.20 -5.86
CA GLU A 35 -0.06 -10.89 -7.30
C GLU A 35 0.33 -9.43 -7.56
N GLN A 36 -0.09 -8.49 -6.68
CA GLN A 36 0.34 -7.09 -6.77
C GLN A 36 1.85 -6.94 -6.50
N VAL A 37 2.42 -7.76 -5.63
CA VAL A 37 3.87 -7.82 -5.43
C VAL A 37 4.57 -8.26 -6.73
N GLU A 38 4.07 -9.30 -7.41
CA GLU A 38 4.64 -9.76 -8.69
C GLU A 38 4.47 -8.69 -9.79
N ASP A 39 3.34 -8.00 -9.86
CA ASP A 39 3.14 -6.90 -10.80
C ASP A 39 4.13 -5.75 -10.54
N THR A 40 4.36 -5.41 -9.27
CA THR A 40 5.34 -4.39 -8.90
C THR A 40 6.75 -4.81 -9.32
N ARG A 41 7.12 -6.09 -9.15
CA ARG A 41 8.41 -6.64 -9.60
C ARG A 41 8.54 -6.61 -11.13
N ALA A 42 7.45 -6.89 -11.85
CA ALA A 42 7.40 -6.76 -13.32
C ALA A 42 7.55 -5.29 -13.76
N ALA A 43 6.88 -4.36 -13.09
CA ALA A 43 7.04 -2.93 -13.32
C ALA A 43 8.50 -2.46 -13.07
N MET A 44 9.16 -2.95 -12.04
CA MET A 44 10.58 -2.69 -11.80
C MET A 44 11.46 -3.22 -12.96
N THR A 45 11.17 -4.41 -13.47
CA THR A 45 11.89 -4.98 -14.63
C THR A 45 11.68 -4.13 -15.89
N TYR A 46 10.46 -3.63 -16.09
CA TYR A 46 10.17 -2.68 -17.18
C TYR A 46 10.98 -1.39 -17.02
N MET A 47 11.01 -0.81 -15.82
CA MET A 47 11.81 0.40 -15.56
C MET A 47 13.28 0.17 -15.82
N GLN A 48 13.86 -0.97 -15.45
CA GLN A 48 15.25 -1.31 -15.74
C GLN A 48 15.56 -1.38 -17.25
N SER A 49 14.56 -1.68 -18.08
CA SER A 49 14.74 -1.73 -19.54
C SER A 49 14.74 -0.36 -20.22
N ARG A 50 14.41 0.70 -19.48
CA ARG A 50 14.26 2.05 -20.03
C ARG A 50 15.62 2.76 -20.11
N PRO A 51 15.98 3.34 -21.25
CA PRO A 51 17.28 3.99 -21.42
C PRO A 51 17.45 5.26 -20.58
N GLU A 52 16.32 5.89 -20.16
CA GLU A 52 16.30 7.07 -19.32
C GLU A 52 16.39 6.74 -17.81
N VAL A 53 16.45 5.46 -17.43
CA VAL A 53 16.46 4.98 -16.04
C VAL A 53 17.81 4.36 -15.70
N ASP A 54 18.36 4.75 -14.55
CA ASP A 54 19.45 4.01 -13.90
C ASP A 54 18.86 2.73 -13.27
N GLY A 55 19.03 1.61 -13.96
CA GLY A 55 18.46 0.32 -13.56
C GLY A 55 18.94 -0.23 -12.20
N ASP A 56 20.04 0.30 -11.67
CA ASP A 56 20.58 -0.04 -10.35
C ASP A 56 19.98 0.85 -9.24
N LYS A 57 19.22 1.88 -9.61
CA LYS A 57 18.60 2.86 -8.73
C LYS A 57 17.07 2.88 -8.91
N LEU A 58 16.39 1.87 -8.40
CA LEU A 58 14.93 1.81 -8.37
C LEU A 58 14.39 2.12 -6.99
N GLY A 59 13.33 2.92 -6.92
CA GLY A 59 12.59 3.22 -5.71
C GLY A 59 11.13 2.77 -5.82
N LEU A 60 10.50 2.52 -4.70
CA LEU A 60 9.06 2.21 -4.59
C LEU A 60 8.37 3.23 -3.71
N LEU A 61 7.25 3.75 -4.15
CA LEU A 61 6.36 4.58 -3.33
C LEU A 61 4.95 4.00 -3.43
N GLY A 62 4.36 3.71 -2.29
CA GLY A 62 2.98 3.25 -2.20
C GLY A 62 2.16 4.03 -1.18
N SER A 63 0.84 4.11 -1.42
CA SER A 63 -0.13 4.68 -0.48
C SER A 63 -1.18 3.63 -0.15
N SER A 64 -1.58 3.53 1.13
CA SER A 64 -2.61 2.60 1.60
C SER A 64 -2.30 1.15 1.21
N PHE A 65 -3.13 0.52 0.37
CA PHE A 65 -2.88 -0.82 -0.17
C PHE A 65 -1.53 -0.92 -0.88
N GLY A 66 -1.22 0.05 -1.75
CA GLY A 66 0.07 0.11 -2.44
C GLY A 66 1.25 0.28 -1.50
N ALA A 67 1.07 0.88 -0.33
CA ALA A 67 2.13 1.03 0.67
C ALA A 67 2.52 -0.31 1.30
N ALA A 68 1.54 -1.17 1.62
CA ALA A 68 1.81 -2.52 2.12
C ALA A 68 2.52 -3.37 1.06
N VAL A 69 2.08 -3.28 -0.21
CA VAL A 69 2.71 -3.95 -1.36
C VAL A 69 4.14 -3.45 -1.56
N ALA A 70 4.39 -2.14 -1.47
CA ALA A 70 5.74 -1.56 -1.62
C ALA A 70 6.70 -2.06 -0.54
N VAL A 71 6.27 -2.12 0.73
CA VAL A 71 7.07 -2.67 1.84
C VAL A 71 7.38 -4.16 1.59
N TYR A 72 6.35 -4.95 1.26
CA TYR A 72 6.55 -6.38 1.00
C TYR A 72 7.51 -6.60 -0.17
N THR A 73 7.31 -5.89 -1.28
CA THR A 73 8.19 -5.97 -2.46
C THR A 73 9.62 -5.61 -2.11
N GLY A 74 9.85 -4.52 -1.37
CA GLY A 74 11.19 -4.13 -0.91
C GLY A 74 11.86 -5.16 -0.01
N GLY A 75 11.08 -5.91 0.79
CA GLY A 75 11.58 -7.00 1.62
C GLY A 75 12.02 -8.24 0.85
N VAL A 76 11.41 -8.50 -0.32
CA VAL A 76 11.68 -9.71 -1.14
C VAL A 76 12.47 -9.43 -2.41
N ASP A 77 12.56 -8.17 -2.87
CA ASP A 77 13.29 -7.79 -4.09
C ASP A 77 14.32 -6.68 -3.81
N LYS A 78 15.59 -7.03 -3.85
CA LYS A 78 16.73 -6.15 -3.50
C LYS A 78 17.05 -5.08 -4.54
N ARG A 79 16.36 -5.06 -5.66
CA ARG A 79 16.45 -4.00 -6.66
C ARG A 79 15.86 -2.68 -6.16
N ALA A 80 14.86 -2.75 -5.26
CA ALA A 80 14.32 -1.55 -4.59
C ALA A 80 15.34 -1.00 -3.59
N LYS A 81 15.89 0.18 -3.85
CA LYS A 81 16.92 0.83 -3.02
C LYS A 81 16.34 1.81 -2.04
N ALA A 82 15.18 2.36 -2.32
CA ALA A 82 14.44 3.28 -1.46
C ALA A 82 12.95 2.91 -1.49
N ILE A 83 12.34 2.73 -0.33
CA ILE A 83 10.94 2.38 -0.20
C ILE A 83 10.23 3.44 0.64
N ILE A 84 9.13 3.99 0.12
CA ILE A 84 8.27 4.94 0.82
C ILE A 84 6.88 4.32 0.98
N SER A 85 6.46 4.13 2.21
CA SER A 85 5.15 3.59 2.59
C SER A 85 4.32 4.67 3.27
N SER A 86 3.17 5.01 2.71
CA SER A 86 2.26 6.01 3.28
C SER A 86 0.93 5.37 3.67
N GLY A 87 0.64 5.29 4.99
CA GLY A 87 -0.60 4.72 5.51
C GLY A 87 -0.79 3.23 5.20
N GLY A 88 0.33 2.48 5.06
CA GLY A 88 0.31 1.04 4.81
C GLY A 88 0.06 0.21 6.06
N TRP A 89 -0.04 -1.10 5.87
CA TRP A 89 -0.15 -2.04 6.98
C TRP A 89 0.91 -3.15 6.88
N GLY A 90 1.35 -3.63 8.05
CA GLY A 90 2.29 -4.72 8.18
C GLY A 90 1.62 -6.09 8.38
N ASP A 91 0.46 -6.12 9.07
CA ASP A 91 -0.28 -7.32 9.40
C ASP A 91 -1.77 -7.13 9.10
N GLY A 92 -2.31 -7.94 8.18
CA GLY A 92 -3.70 -7.83 7.73
C GLY A 92 -4.71 -8.15 8.84
N GLU A 93 -4.47 -9.15 9.67
CA GLU A 93 -5.37 -9.48 10.77
C GLU A 93 -5.42 -8.33 11.79
N ARG A 94 -4.26 -7.83 12.23
CA ARG A 94 -4.17 -6.69 13.15
C ARG A 94 -4.85 -5.44 12.57
N LYS A 95 -4.66 -5.17 11.27
CA LYS A 95 -5.33 -4.09 10.55
C LYS A 95 -6.85 -4.21 10.65
N PHE A 96 -7.39 -5.37 10.26
CA PHE A 96 -8.84 -5.56 10.21
C PHE A 96 -9.48 -5.62 11.60
N ARG A 97 -8.78 -6.12 12.62
CA ARG A 97 -9.25 -6.02 14.01
C ARG A 97 -9.40 -4.56 14.46
N GLY A 98 -8.46 -3.69 14.08
CA GLY A 98 -8.56 -2.25 14.35
C GLY A 98 -9.68 -1.56 13.55
N GLN A 99 -9.92 -1.98 12.31
CA GLN A 99 -10.96 -1.43 11.43
C GLN A 99 -12.37 -1.92 11.75
N HIS A 100 -12.52 -3.08 12.38
CA HIS A 100 -13.80 -3.70 12.76
C HIS A 100 -13.88 -3.89 14.28
N PRO A 101 -13.88 -2.80 15.07
CA PRO A 101 -13.81 -2.87 16.52
C PRO A 101 -15.09 -3.47 17.13
N GLY A 102 -14.92 -4.21 18.23
CA GLY A 102 -15.99 -4.91 18.93
C GLY A 102 -16.37 -6.24 18.28
N GLU A 103 -16.90 -7.16 19.10
CA GLU A 103 -17.20 -8.52 18.67
C GLU A 103 -18.19 -8.61 17.49
N ALA A 104 -19.21 -7.74 17.46
CA ALA A 104 -20.22 -7.78 16.43
C ALA A 104 -19.65 -7.40 15.04
N ASN A 105 -18.84 -6.33 14.96
CA ASN A 105 -18.22 -5.90 13.71
C ASN A 105 -17.16 -6.90 13.26
N TRP A 106 -16.36 -7.40 14.20
CA TRP A 106 -15.37 -8.43 13.91
C TRP A 106 -16.02 -9.70 13.38
N LYS A 107 -17.12 -10.14 14.04
CA LYS A 107 -17.88 -11.30 13.57
C LYS A 107 -18.46 -11.08 12.17
N LYS A 108 -19.04 -9.90 11.89
CA LYS A 108 -19.56 -9.57 10.53
C LYS A 108 -18.45 -9.71 9.50
N PHE A 109 -17.25 -9.19 9.78
CA PHE A 109 -16.11 -9.27 8.86
C PHE A 109 -15.65 -10.74 8.65
N THR A 110 -15.49 -11.51 9.72
CA THR A 110 -15.05 -12.92 9.62
C THR A 110 -16.11 -13.82 8.98
N ASP A 111 -17.39 -13.58 9.24
CA ASP A 111 -18.49 -14.29 8.57
C ASP A 111 -18.50 -14.02 7.05
N MET A 112 -18.17 -12.79 6.64
CA MET A 112 -18.03 -12.42 5.22
C MET A 112 -16.88 -13.21 4.58
N LEU A 113 -15.71 -13.35 5.23
CA LEU A 113 -14.61 -14.18 4.72
C LEU A 113 -15.02 -15.65 4.60
N ALA A 114 -15.71 -16.19 5.61
CA ALA A 114 -16.21 -17.56 5.58
C ALA A 114 -17.25 -17.79 4.47
N ALA A 115 -18.16 -16.82 4.28
CA ALA A 115 -19.14 -16.87 3.21
C ALA A 115 -18.48 -16.85 1.83
N GLY A 116 -17.43 -16.05 1.63
CA GLY A 116 -16.67 -16.03 0.39
C GLY A 116 -16.03 -17.38 0.07
N LYS A 117 -15.35 -18.00 1.04
CA LYS A 117 -14.76 -19.34 0.90
C LYS A 117 -15.81 -20.40 0.56
N LYS A 118 -16.95 -20.37 1.25
CA LYS A 118 -18.06 -21.30 1.02
C LYS A 118 -18.65 -21.13 -0.38
N HIS A 119 -18.96 -19.90 -0.77
CA HIS A 119 -19.52 -19.58 -2.08
C HIS A 119 -18.59 -20.07 -3.20
N ARG A 120 -17.28 -19.80 -3.10
CA ARG A 120 -16.29 -20.28 -4.06
C ARG A 120 -16.25 -21.79 -4.18
N ALA A 121 -16.32 -22.50 -3.05
CA ALA A 121 -16.30 -23.96 -3.02
C ALA A 121 -17.58 -24.58 -3.64
N GLU A 122 -18.73 -23.94 -3.47
CA GLU A 122 -20.03 -24.45 -3.92
C GLU A 122 -20.32 -24.13 -5.40
N THR A 123 -19.87 -22.95 -5.87
CA THR A 123 -20.25 -22.43 -7.20
C THR A 123 -19.09 -22.34 -8.19
N GLY A 124 -17.84 -22.32 -7.70
CA GLY A 124 -16.67 -22.01 -8.52
C GLY A 124 -16.51 -20.51 -8.82
N GLU A 125 -17.44 -19.65 -8.36
CA GLU A 125 -17.45 -18.22 -8.61
C GLU A 125 -17.04 -17.43 -7.35
N SER A 126 -16.60 -16.17 -7.55
CA SER A 126 -16.24 -15.27 -6.44
C SER A 126 -17.50 -14.58 -5.89
N LEU A 127 -17.61 -14.52 -4.56
CA LEU A 127 -18.59 -13.67 -3.90
C LEU A 127 -18.16 -12.22 -3.97
N MET A 128 -18.99 -11.33 -4.51
CA MET A 128 -18.74 -9.89 -4.50
C MET A 128 -19.19 -9.28 -3.17
N VAL A 129 -18.33 -8.45 -2.59
CA VAL A 129 -18.51 -7.82 -1.28
C VAL A 129 -18.36 -6.31 -1.42
N ASP A 130 -19.22 -5.55 -0.75
CA ASP A 130 -19.11 -4.09 -0.73
C ASP A 130 -17.74 -3.63 -0.18
N ARG A 131 -17.16 -2.64 -0.84
CA ARG A 131 -15.86 -2.07 -0.47
C ARG A 131 -15.80 -1.64 0.99
N TYR A 132 -16.87 -1.03 1.50
CA TYR A 132 -16.91 -0.48 2.85
C TYR A 132 -17.19 -1.53 3.93
N ASP A 133 -17.68 -2.71 3.54
CA ASP A 133 -17.72 -3.88 4.42
C ASP A 133 -16.33 -4.51 4.59
N ILE A 134 -15.44 -4.35 3.61
CA ILE A 134 -14.03 -4.78 3.70
C ILE A 134 -13.22 -3.71 4.45
N VAL A 135 -13.24 -2.46 3.96
CA VAL A 135 -12.49 -1.34 4.54
C VAL A 135 -13.46 -0.21 4.85
N PRO A 136 -13.86 -0.03 6.11
CA PRO A 136 -14.84 0.97 6.53
C PRO A 136 -14.23 2.38 6.46
N ILE A 137 -14.22 2.98 5.26
CA ILE A 137 -13.76 4.35 5.05
C ILE A 137 -14.84 5.33 5.53
N PRO A 138 -14.52 6.26 6.45
CA PRO A 138 -15.44 7.30 6.88
C PRO A 138 -16.01 8.12 5.72
N GLU A 139 -17.27 8.50 5.80
CA GLU A 139 -18.00 9.15 4.69
C GLU A 139 -17.29 10.40 4.17
N HIS A 140 -16.78 11.24 5.08
CA HIS A 140 -16.09 12.48 4.73
C HIS A 140 -14.79 12.26 3.93
N LEU A 141 -14.18 11.07 4.00
CA LEU A 141 -12.99 10.70 3.22
C LEU A 141 -13.33 10.06 1.87
N ARG A 142 -14.57 9.62 1.65
CA ARG A 142 -14.97 8.94 0.41
C ARG A 142 -14.90 9.85 -0.82
N THR A 143 -14.97 11.16 -0.63
CA THR A 143 -14.76 12.15 -1.70
C THR A 143 -13.35 12.16 -2.27
N ASN A 144 -12.36 11.61 -1.55
CA ASN A 144 -11.00 11.44 -2.04
C ASN A 144 -10.85 10.24 -2.99
N LEU A 145 -11.87 9.41 -3.11
CA LEU A 145 -11.89 8.29 -4.05
C LEU A 145 -12.28 8.81 -5.44
N ALA A 146 -11.61 8.30 -6.47
CA ALA A 146 -11.95 8.65 -7.85
C ALA A 146 -13.40 8.22 -8.17
N ALA A 147 -14.09 9.00 -9.01
CA ALA A 147 -15.50 8.75 -9.37
C ALA A 147 -15.74 7.38 -10.02
N HIS A 148 -14.71 6.80 -10.64
CA HIS A 148 -14.73 5.47 -11.26
C HIS A 148 -14.13 4.37 -10.37
N SER A 149 -13.97 4.63 -9.05
CA SER A 149 -13.46 3.64 -8.11
C SER A 149 -14.37 2.41 -8.03
N ILE A 150 -13.77 1.26 -7.84
CA ILE A 150 -14.49 -0.01 -7.65
C ILE A 150 -15.22 0.03 -6.31
N HIS A 151 -16.51 -0.27 -6.32
CA HIS A 151 -17.36 -0.26 -5.12
C HIS A 151 -17.56 -1.64 -4.49
N ALA A 152 -17.30 -2.72 -5.23
CA ALA A 152 -17.34 -4.07 -4.70
C ALA A 152 -16.11 -4.85 -5.18
N PHE A 153 -15.54 -5.65 -4.30
CA PHE A 153 -14.42 -6.53 -4.57
C PHE A 153 -14.79 -7.98 -4.32
N THR A 154 -14.01 -8.90 -4.86
CA THR A 154 -14.16 -10.31 -4.52
C THR A 154 -13.84 -10.55 -3.04
N ALA A 155 -14.50 -11.53 -2.42
CA ALA A 155 -14.18 -11.94 -1.06
C ALA A 155 -12.73 -12.45 -0.94
N GLU A 156 -12.17 -12.96 -2.02
CA GLU A 156 -10.75 -13.36 -2.12
C GLU A 156 -9.82 -12.17 -1.95
N THR A 157 -10.20 -10.97 -2.42
CA THR A 157 -9.47 -9.73 -2.13
C THR A 157 -9.40 -9.46 -0.63
N ALA A 158 -10.55 -9.51 0.07
CA ALA A 158 -10.60 -9.33 1.51
C ALA A 158 -9.76 -10.38 2.26
N GLN A 159 -9.87 -11.65 1.85
CA GLN A 159 -9.09 -12.75 2.42
C GLN A 159 -7.59 -12.54 2.18
N SER A 160 -7.20 -12.16 0.96
CA SER A 160 -5.80 -11.90 0.64
C SER A 160 -5.22 -10.75 1.46
N MET A 161 -5.98 -9.67 1.66
CA MET A 161 -5.56 -8.57 2.54
C MET A 161 -5.47 -9.01 4.00
N TYR A 162 -6.38 -9.86 4.47
CA TYR A 162 -6.37 -10.41 5.82
C TYR A 162 -5.13 -11.29 6.08
N ASP A 163 -4.74 -12.09 5.10
CA ASP A 163 -3.61 -13.02 5.21
C ASP A 163 -2.24 -12.34 4.95
N PHE A 164 -2.23 -11.12 4.43
CA PHE A 164 -0.99 -10.44 4.03
C PHE A 164 -0.16 -9.97 5.23
N ARG A 165 1.16 -10.26 5.18
CA ARG A 165 2.11 -10.03 6.27
C ARG A 165 3.38 -9.34 5.77
N ALA A 166 3.34 -8.01 5.56
CA ALA A 166 4.54 -7.22 5.26
C ALA A 166 5.49 -7.15 6.49
N ASP A 167 4.98 -7.32 7.69
CA ASP A 167 5.76 -7.43 8.94
C ASP A 167 6.81 -8.56 8.88
N ASP A 168 6.53 -9.65 8.16
CA ASP A 168 7.42 -10.81 8.09
C ASP A 168 8.66 -10.55 7.24
N VAL A 169 8.60 -9.56 6.36
CA VAL A 169 9.68 -9.27 5.40
C VAL A 169 10.29 -7.87 5.54
N VAL A 170 9.67 -6.98 6.33
CA VAL A 170 10.14 -5.58 6.47
C VAL A 170 11.58 -5.48 6.96
N GLY A 171 12.00 -6.36 7.86
CA GLY A 171 13.39 -6.42 8.33
C GLY A 171 14.41 -6.83 7.26
N ASN A 172 13.94 -7.42 6.16
CA ASN A 172 14.78 -7.80 5.03
C ASN A 172 15.04 -6.61 4.07
N ILE A 173 14.35 -5.47 4.20
CA ILE A 173 14.60 -4.29 3.37
C ILE A 173 16.06 -3.84 3.51
N ALA A 174 16.55 -3.80 4.73
CA ALA A 174 17.95 -3.44 5.00
C ALA A 174 18.95 -4.24 4.13
N PRO A 175 20.05 -3.62 3.68
CA PRO A 175 20.53 -2.26 3.97
C PRO A 175 19.90 -1.14 3.12
N ASN A 176 18.88 -1.42 2.31
CA ASN A 176 18.15 -0.41 1.56
C ASN A 176 17.27 0.44 2.50
N ALA A 177 16.99 1.67 2.10
CA ALA A 177 16.32 2.63 2.97
C ALA A 177 14.77 2.48 2.94
N LEU A 178 14.14 2.62 4.11
CA LEU A 178 12.69 2.61 4.28
C LEU A 178 12.22 3.90 4.95
N LEU A 179 11.21 4.54 4.37
CA LEU A 179 10.47 5.65 4.96
C LEU A 179 9.03 5.23 5.23
N LEU A 180 8.62 5.26 6.48
CA LEU A 180 7.24 5.05 6.90
C LEU A 180 6.60 6.41 7.22
N LEU A 181 5.53 6.74 6.49
CA LEU A 181 4.70 7.92 6.70
C LEU A 181 3.33 7.48 7.18
N HIS A 182 2.83 8.03 8.27
CA HIS A 182 1.48 7.72 8.75
C HIS A 182 0.83 8.95 9.38
N SER A 183 -0.48 9.02 9.33
CA SER A 183 -1.24 9.94 10.17
C SER A 183 -1.09 9.54 11.64
N SER A 184 -0.96 10.52 12.52
CA SER A 184 -0.96 10.23 13.97
C SER A 184 -2.34 9.77 14.49
N VAL A 185 -3.40 10.04 13.71
CA VAL A 185 -4.78 9.58 13.95
C VAL A 185 -5.40 9.21 12.60
N ASP A 186 -5.06 8.03 12.10
CA ASP A 186 -5.57 7.53 10.82
C ASP A 186 -6.92 6.85 11.01
N SER A 187 -7.95 7.37 10.36
CA SER A 187 -9.33 6.87 10.47
C SER A 187 -9.62 5.67 9.54
N VAL A 188 -8.66 5.27 8.71
CA VAL A 188 -8.80 4.15 7.77
C VAL A 188 -7.85 3.01 8.12
N THR A 189 -6.54 3.27 8.18
CA THR A 189 -5.54 2.26 8.55
C THR A 189 -4.94 2.59 9.90
N PRO A 190 -5.10 1.74 10.93
CA PRO A 190 -4.60 2.05 12.27
C PRO A 190 -3.10 2.39 12.27
N THR A 191 -2.73 3.51 12.94
CA THR A 191 -1.35 4.03 13.00
C THR A 191 -0.36 3.01 13.56
N GLU A 192 -0.84 2.12 14.44
CA GLU A 192 -0.08 1.00 15.02
C GLU A 192 0.54 0.08 13.97
N GLN A 193 0.02 0.06 12.75
CA GLN A 193 0.58 -0.73 11.65
C GLN A 193 1.99 -0.24 11.30
N SER A 194 2.19 1.07 11.16
CA SER A 194 3.52 1.63 10.87
C SER A 194 4.44 1.58 12.08
N LEU A 195 3.92 1.73 13.31
CA LEU A 195 4.71 1.56 14.52
C LEU A 195 5.27 0.14 14.63
N ALA A 196 4.43 -0.88 14.38
CA ALA A 196 4.85 -2.27 14.42
C ALA A 196 5.83 -2.64 13.28
N MET A 197 5.65 -2.08 12.08
CA MET A 197 6.63 -2.24 10.99
C MET A 197 7.97 -1.60 11.35
N PHE A 198 7.97 -0.40 11.95
CA PHE A 198 9.18 0.29 12.38
C PHE A 198 9.96 -0.51 13.43
N ASP A 199 9.26 -1.11 14.40
CA ASP A 199 9.87 -1.95 15.44
C ASP A 199 10.56 -3.20 14.86
N ARG A 200 10.04 -3.75 13.77
CA ARG A 200 10.59 -4.92 13.07
C ARG A 200 11.62 -4.59 12.00
N ALA A 201 11.59 -3.39 11.48
CA ALA A 201 12.52 -2.94 10.44
C ALA A 201 13.94 -2.82 10.98
N LYS A 202 14.91 -3.00 10.08
CA LYS A 202 16.34 -2.71 10.36
C LYS A 202 16.72 -1.39 9.71
N GLN A 203 17.85 -0.81 10.16
CA GLN A 203 18.33 0.45 9.63
C GLN A 203 18.91 0.32 8.20
N PRO A 204 18.78 1.39 7.38
CA PRO A 204 18.17 2.69 7.71
C PRO A 204 16.65 2.69 7.53
N THR A 205 15.91 3.05 8.57
CA THR A 205 14.45 3.20 8.55
C THR A 205 14.02 4.43 9.32
N ASP A 206 13.24 5.30 8.70
CA ASP A 206 12.63 6.47 9.31
C ASP A 206 11.12 6.31 9.43
N LEU A 207 10.55 6.83 10.51
CA LEU A 207 9.10 6.91 10.74
C LEU A 207 8.69 8.34 11.02
N HIS A 208 7.74 8.88 10.25
CA HIS A 208 7.14 10.19 10.48
C HIS A 208 5.64 10.07 10.71
N LEU A 209 5.18 10.59 11.85
CA LEU A 209 3.76 10.71 12.18
C LEU A 209 3.30 12.15 11.98
N PHE A 210 2.25 12.32 11.16
CA PHE A 210 1.70 13.64 10.85
C PHE A 210 0.43 13.92 11.66
N ALA A 211 0.46 14.95 12.48
CA ALA A 211 -0.72 15.49 13.12
C ALA A 211 -1.56 16.28 12.10
N GLU A 212 -2.88 16.41 12.37
CA GLU A 212 -3.82 17.20 11.57
C GLU A 212 -3.91 16.77 10.09
N THR A 213 -3.60 15.51 9.83
CA THR A 213 -3.69 14.88 8.52
C THR A 213 -4.33 13.53 8.72
N ASP A 214 -5.25 13.11 7.87
CA ASP A 214 -5.83 11.79 7.88
C ASP A 214 -5.22 10.91 6.77
N HIS A 215 -5.78 9.77 6.48
CA HIS A 215 -5.26 8.69 5.63
C HIS A 215 -4.68 9.14 4.28
N PHE A 216 -5.35 10.09 3.59
CA PHE A 216 -4.92 10.55 2.25
C PHE A 216 -3.90 11.69 2.34
N MET A 217 -2.66 11.36 2.69
CA MET A 217 -1.60 12.33 3.03
C MET A 217 -0.99 13.05 1.82
N PHE A 218 -1.08 12.50 0.60
CA PHE A 218 -0.47 13.09 -0.60
C PHE A 218 -1.32 14.15 -1.30
N ALA A 219 -2.14 14.92 -0.57
CA ALA A 219 -2.80 16.08 -1.15
C ALA A 219 -1.76 17.14 -1.59
N GLU A 220 -2.03 17.87 -2.69
CA GLU A 220 -1.12 18.91 -3.19
C GLU A 220 -0.85 20.02 -2.16
N SER A 221 -1.83 20.29 -1.29
CA SER A 221 -1.72 21.26 -0.19
C SER A 221 -0.85 20.78 0.98
N ASN A 222 -0.51 19.49 1.06
CA ASN A 222 0.27 18.96 2.16
C ASN A 222 1.78 19.11 1.91
N THR A 223 2.26 20.34 2.10
CA THR A 223 3.68 20.66 1.93
C THR A 223 4.59 19.97 2.93
N ARG A 224 4.09 19.61 4.13
CA ARG A 224 4.86 18.90 5.16
C ARG A 224 5.28 17.51 4.70
N VAL A 225 4.36 16.73 4.14
CA VAL A 225 4.67 15.41 3.57
C VAL A 225 5.67 15.54 2.44
N ARG A 226 5.48 16.53 1.55
CA ARG A 226 6.40 16.79 0.44
C ARG A 226 7.81 17.12 0.93
N SER A 227 7.96 17.96 1.95
CA SER A 227 9.29 18.31 2.51
C SER A 227 9.99 17.10 3.10
N VAL A 228 9.28 16.28 3.91
CA VAL A 228 9.86 15.07 4.50
C VAL A 228 10.33 14.10 3.40
N VAL A 229 9.51 13.86 2.38
CA VAL A 229 9.88 12.98 1.26
C VAL A 229 11.08 13.54 0.49
N SER A 230 11.11 14.85 0.22
CA SER A 230 12.22 15.49 -0.50
C SER A 230 13.54 15.39 0.26
N ASP A 231 13.53 15.70 1.55
CA ASP A 231 14.73 15.65 2.40
C ASP A 231 15.25 14.22 2.52
N TRP A 232 14.36 13.27 2.75
CA TRP A 232 14.70 11.87 2.88
C TRP A 232 15.27 11.27 1.57
N LEU A 233 14.66 11.59 0.42
CA LEU A 233 15.17 11.19 -0.89
C LEU A 233 16.53 11.84 -1.17
N GLY A 234 16.73 13.09 -0.79
CA GLY A 234 18.03 13.78 -0.91
C GLY A 234 19.15 13.07 -0.16
N GLN A 235 18.83 12.41 0.95
CA GLN A 235 19.79 11.66 1.75
C GLN A 235 20.04 10.24 1.24
N TYR A 236 18.97 9.49 0.95
CA TYR A 236 19.06 8.05 0.69
C TYR A 236 18.96 7.64 -0.79
N PHE A 237 18.38 8.50 -1.60
CA PHE A 237 18.11 8.22 -3.02
C PHE A 237 18.26 9.47 -3.90
N PRO A 238 19.41 10.17 -3.85
CA PRO A 238 19.59 11.43 -4.57
C PRO A 238 19.53 11.24 -6.08
N VAL A 239 18.94 12.23 -6.77
CA VAL A 239 19.02 12.33 -8.24
C VAL A 239 20.48 12.53 -8.64
N THR A 240 20.98 11.67 -9.51
CA THR A 240 22.31 11.83 -10.13
C THR A 240 22.20 12.80 -11.31
N LYS A 241 23.01 13.86 -11.28
CA LYS A 241 23.15 14.80 -12.41
C LYS A 241 23.92 14.16 -13.56
#